data_7285d7b4a0ff12ae1a189cf70d166057
#
_entry.id   7285d7b4a0ff12ae1a189cf70d166057
#
_cell.length_a   1.000
_cell.length_b   1.000
_cell.length_c   1.000
_cell.angle_alpha   90.00
_cell.angle_beta   90.00
_cell.angle_gamma   90.00
#
_symmetry.space_group_name_H-M   'P 1'
#
loop_
_entity.id
_entity.type
_entity.pdbx_description
1 polymer ?
#
loop_
_entity_poly.entity_id
_entity_poly.type
_entity_poly.pdbx_seq_one_letter_code
_entity_poly.pdbx_strand_id
1 'polypeptide(L)'
;GIDTGAHDVRFVEDNWESPVLGAWGLGWEVWMDGMEVTQFTYFQQAGSLKVAPTAVEITYGLERILMALQGVDHFKDIAYNDMMSYGEMRLQEEYEMSVFNLDEANVEAHRQKFDIADKEALRMLEARLPLPAFDNLLKASHAFNVLDARGAVGVTERQKLFASMRKLARETAQLWVARREELGYPLGQVEAAEGASLVDKTGPLPTAAADCVLEIGTEELPPQDVTSTALQFRDAIDALLAAEGLSHEGVTIGATPRRFAVQVKGLSPGQADVEERVRGPPLSRAFEEDGTTPSKAAQGFCKKNGVDPSALEKDGEYVWAVVKKEGRSAVAVLEEALPKIVSGITFPRAMRWATGSEAAFSRPLRWLFGVHGDHHLTFEALGVHSGTTTRLLRTRGDVTDTYSVANAAEYYSLMAKDSIVIDFDERMTKIWDEARDAAKSVGGIIPESAAEGLLEEVANLVEAPNLVMGTFDESFLVLPKEVLVMVMRKHQRYFPVEAADGSLMPYFITFANGPCDEGVVKHGNEAVLR
;
A
#
# COMPACT_ATOMS: atom_id res chain seq x y z
N GLY A 1 -24.93 5.87 -13.93
CA GLY A 1 -24.02 5.21 -13.23
C GLY A 1 -24.32 4.94 -11.78
N ILE A 2 -23.34 4.36 -11.11
CA ILE A 2 -23.36 4.10 -9.66
C ILE A 2 -22.93 5.40 -8.97
N ASP A 3 -23.68 5.79 -7.93
CA ASP A 3 -23.29 6.90 -7.05
C ASP A 3 -22.35 6.37 -5.96
N THR A 4 -21.05 6.48 -6.19
CA THR A 4 -20.04 5.99 -5.23
C THR A 4 -20.09 6.67 -3.87
N GLY A 5 -20.76 7.83 -3.74
CA GLY A 5 -20.95 8.51 -2.45
C GLY A 5 -22.03 7.86 -1.57
N ALA A 6 -22.92 7.04 -2.16
CA ALA A 6 -23.93 6.29 -1.42
C ALA A 6 -23.44 4.91 -0.96
N HIS A 7 -22.37 4.40 -1.55
CA HIS A 7 -21.82 3.06 -1.31
C HIS A 7 -20.56 3.09 -0.44
N ASP A 8 -20.26 1.96 0.20
CA ASP A 8 -18.94 1.70 0.81
C ASP A 8 -18.02 1.09 -0.26
N VAL A 9 -17.11 1.91 -0.79
CA VAL A 9 -16.14 1.47 -1.81
C VAL A 9 -14.77 1.34 -1.16
N ARG A 10 -14.22 0.12 -1.18
CA ARG A 10 -12.92 -0.21 -0.60
C ARG A 10 -11.97 -0.80 -1.62
N PHE A 11 -10.68 -0.50 -1.43
CA PHE A 11 -9.58 -1.16 -2.12
C PHE A 11 -8.95 -2.13 -1.13
N VAL A 12 -9.14 -3.42 -1.36
CA VAL A 12 -8.66 -4.50 -0.51
C VAL A 12 -7.46 -5.15 -1.17
N GLU A 13 -6.39 -5.41 -0.40
CA GLU A 13 -5.20 -6.06 -0.94
C GLU A 13 -5.54 -7.36 -1.66
N ASP A 14 -5.08 -7.49 -2.90
CA ASP A 14 -4.99 -8.75 -3.60
C ASP A 14 -3.71 -8.82 -4.44
N ASN A 15 -2.92 -9.88 -4.22
CA ASN A 15 -1.68 -10.14 -4.93
C ASN A 15 -1.90 -11.32 -5.86
N TRP A 16 -1.92 -11.04 -7.15
CA TRP A 16 -2.16 -12.06 -8.16
C TRP A 16 -0.87 -12.75 -8.59
N GLU A 17 -0.90 -14.08 -8.69
CA GLU A 17 0.20 -14.86 -9.22
C GLU A 17 -0.28 -16.09 -10.00
N SER A 18 0.42 -16.42 -11.08
CA SER A 18 0.25 -17.67 -11.82
C SER A 18 1.59 -18.39 -11.93
N PRO A 19 1.81 -19.44 -11.12
CA PRO A 19 3.03 -20.23 -11.19
C PRO A 19 3.26 -20.88 -12.55
N VAL A 20 2.19 -21.27 -13.26
CA VAL A 20 2.25 -21.85 -14.61
C VAL A 20 2.78 -20.86 -15.63
N LEU A 21 2.25 -19.65 -15.62
CA LEU A 21 2.64 -18.60 -16.56
C LEU A 21 3.92 -17.84 -16.13
N GLY A 22 4.44 -18.12 -14.93
CA GLY A 22 5.56 -17.36 -14.39
C GLY A 22 5.24 -15.87 -14.31
N ALA A 23 4.01 -15.54 -13.93
CA ALA A 23 3.51 -14.19 -13.87
C ALA A 23 3.08 -13.85 -12.43
N TRP A 24 3.34 -12.61 -12.00
CA TRP A 24 2.88 -12.10 -10.72
C TRP A 24 2.87 -10.56 -10.70
N GLY A 25 2.06 -10.02 -9.80
CA GLY A 25 2.00 -8.59 -9.55
C GLY A 25 1.27 -8.28 -8.25
N LEU A 26 1.37 -7.04 -7.81
CA LEU A 26 0.65 -6.52 -6.67
C LEU A 26 -0.58 -5.76 -7.15
N GLY A 27 -1.68 -5.88 -6.43
CA GLY A 27 -2.94 -5.29 -6.84
C GLY A 27 -3.94 -5.14 -5.71
N TRP A 28 -5.16 -4.88 -6.10
CA TRP A 28 -6.32 -4.73 -5.23
C TRP A 28 -7.57 -5.32 -5.87
N GLU A 29 -8.42 -5.84 -5.02
CA GLU A 29 -9.84 -5.97 -5.30
C GLU A 29 -10.55 -4.65 -4.99
N VAL A 30 -11.49 -4.25 -5.81
CA VAL A 30 -12.40 -3.14 -5.51
C VAL A 30 -13.71 -3.72 -5.03
N TRP A 31 -14.00 -3.47 -3.77
CA TRP A 31 -15.22 -3.94 -3.12
C TRP A 31 -16.24 -2.82 -3.04
N MET A 32 -17.49 -3.15 -3.29
CA MET A 32 -18.64 -2.28 -3.11
C MET A 32 -19.65 -2.98 -2.21
N ASP A 33 -19.92 -2.40 -1.04
CA ASP A 33 -20.84 -2.92 -0.02
C ASP A 33 -20.57 -4.40 0.35
N GLY A 34 -19.29 -4.76 0.48
CA GLY A 34 -18.86 -6.11 0.83
C GLY A 34 -18.71 -7.08 -0.33
N MET A 35 -19.05 -6.70 -1.57
CA MET A 35 -18.89 -7.52 -2.77
C MET A 35 -17.75 -6.99 -3.65
N GLU A 36 -16.80 -7.86 -4.01
CA GLU A 36 -15.80 -7.56 -5.03
C GLU A 36 -16.46 -7.35 -6.39
N VAL A 37 -16.26 -6.19 -7.00
CA VAL A 37 -16.84 -5.85 -8.31
C VAL A 37 -15.81 -5.78 -9.43
N THR A 38 -14.55 -5.52 -9.10
CA THR A 38 -13.43 -5.53 -10.04
C THR A 38 -12.11 -5.75 -9.29
N GLN A 39 -11.11 -6.20 -10.01
CA GLN A 39 -9.76 -6.43 -9.55
C GLN A 39 -8.78 -5.76 -10.51
N PHE A 40 -7.66 -5.25 -10.03
CA PHE A 40 -6.59 -4.81 -10.91
C PHE A 40 -5.22 -5.16 -10.34
N THR A 41 -4.30 -5.53 -11.24
CA THR A 41 -2.97 -6.02 -10.89
C THR A 41 -1.91 -5.27 -11.69
N TYR A 42 -0.89 -4.81 -11.01
CA TYR A 42 0.30 -4.23 -11.63
C TYR A 42 1.34 -5.32 -11.84
N PHE A 43 1.45 -5.83 -13.06
CA PHE A 43 2.36 -6.92 -13.39
C PHE A 43 3.81 -6.48 -13.34
N GLN A 44 4.58 -7.16 -12.53
CA GLN A 44 6.04 -7.00 -12.45
C GLN A 44 6.77 -8.06 -13.25
N GLN A 45 6.14 -9.21 -13.46
CA GLN A 45 6.68 -10.34 -14.20
C GLN A 45 5.61 -11.04 -15.03
N ALA A 46 5.94 -11.47 -16.24
CA ALA A 46 5.13 -12.33 -17.09
C ALA A 46 6.06 -13.25 -17.92
N GLY A 47 5.72 -14.53 -18.05
CA GLY A 47 6.59 -15.52 -18.68
C GLY A 47 7.97 -15.61 -18.02
N SER A 48 8.07 -15.40 -16.72
CA SER A 48 9.33 -15.29 -15.96
C SER A 48 10.27 -14.18 -16.45
N LEU A 49 9.78 -13.22 -17.22
CA LEU A 49 10.50 -12.03 -17.66
C LEU A 49 9.99 -10.80 -16.91
N LYS A 50 10.89 -9.87 -16.59
CA LYS A 50 10.51 -8.58 -16.00
C LYS A 50 9.68 -7.78 -17.00
N VAL A 51 8.55 -7.25 -16.55
CA VAL A 51 7.70 -6.31 -17.31
C VAL A 51 8.17 -4.88 -17.03
N ALA A 52 8.57 -4.17 -18.07
CA ALA A 52 9.00 -2.78 -17.98
C ALA A 52 8.60 -2.02 -19.27
N PRO A 53 7.85 -0.91 -19.18
CA PRO A 53 7.24 -0.39 -17.95
C PRO A 53 6.25 -1.37 -17.31
N THR A 54 5.95 -1.18 -16.02
CA THR A 54 4.93 -1.97 -15.32
C THR A 54 3.59 -1.86 -16.04
N ALA A 55 2.98 -3.00 -16.37
CA ALA A 55 1.66 -3.04 -16.99
C ALA A 55 0.57 -3.24 -15.94
N VAL A 56 -0.57 -2.57 -16.10
CA VAL A 56 -1.76 -2.79 -15.30
C VAL A 56 -2.76 -3.64 -16.10
N GLU A 57 -3.30 -4.64 -15.44
CA GLU A 57 -4.43 -5.44 -15.92
C GLU A 57 -5.62 -5.12 -15.02
N ILE A 58 -6.79 -4.93 -15.62
CA ILE A 58 -8.04 -4.65 -14.92
C ILE A 58 -9.06 -5.72 -15.32
N THR A 59 -9.56 -6.44 -14.33
CA THR A 59 -10.54 -7.53 -14.49
C THR A 59 -11.88 -7.08 -13.93
N TYR A 60 -12.83 -6.76 -14.80
CA TYR A 60 -14.18 -6.36 -14.41
C TYR A 60 -15.07 -7.57 -14.17
N GLY A 61 -15.70 -7.67 -13.00
CA GLY A 61 -16.77 -8.61 -12.71
C GLY A 61 -18.09 -8.09 -13.30
N LEU A 62 -18.32 -8.31 -14.60
CA LEU A 62 -19.46 -7.71 -15.31
C LEU A 62 -20.80 -8.12 -14.68
N GLU A 63 -20.95 -9.36 -14.28
CA GLU A 63 -22.16 -9.86 -13.62
C GLU A 63 -22.38 -9.12 -12.29
N ARG A 64 -21.36 -8.97 -11.47
CA ARG A 64 -21.44 -8.27 -10.18
C ARG A 64 -21.75 -6.77 -10.35
N ILE A 65 -21.16 -6.12 -11.35
CA ILE A 65 -21.48 -4.73 -11.70
C ILE A 65 -22.94 -4.61 -12.17
N LEU A 66 -23.42 -5.55 -12.97
CA LEU A 66 -24.81 -5.58 -13.43
C LEU A 66 -25.80 -5.85 -12.29
N MET A 67 -25.45 -6.71 -11.33
CA MET A 67 -26.25 -6.92 -10.13
C MET A 67 -26.46 -5.60 -9.38
N ALA A 68 -25.39 -4.84 -9.16
CA ALA A 68 -25.47 -3.54 -8.51
C ALA A 68 -26.29 -2.52 -9.31
N LEU A 69 -26.11 -2.47 -10.65
CA LEU A 69 -26.84 -1.56 -11.52
C LEU A 69 -28.33 -1.87 -11.64
N GLN A 70 -28.69 -3.15 -11.57
CA GLN A 70 -30.08 -3.60 -11.69
C GLN A 70 -30.77 -3.80 -10.34
N GLY A 71 -30.02 -3.72 -9.22
CA GLY A 71 -30.55 -3.93 -7.87
C GLY A 71 -31.03 -5.36 -7.64
N VAL A 72 -30.31 -6.35 -8.15
CA VAL A 72 -30.59 -7.78 -7.98
C VAL A 72 -29.53 -8.45 -7.11
N ASP A 73 -29.93 -9.42 -6.28
CA ASP A 73 -29.07 -10.09 -5.31
C ASP A 73 -28.35 -11.33 -5.87
N HIS A 74 -28.76 -11.80 -7.05
CA HIS A 74 -28.19 -13.01 -7.63
C HIS A 74 -27.97 -12.86 -9.13
N PHE A 75 -26.84 -13.38 -9.67
CA PHE A 75 -26.51 -13.25 -11.09
C PHE A 75 -27.56 -13.87 -12.03
N LYS A 76 -28.32 -14.89 -11.59
CA LYS A 76 -29.41 -15.50 -12.35
C LYS A 76 -30.52 -14.53 -12.70
N ASP A 77 -30.72 -13.52 -11.81
CA ASP A 77 -31.84 -12.58 -11.88
C ASP A 77 -31.49 -11.34 -12.73
N ILE A 78 -30.23 -11.22 -13.19
CA ILE A 78 -29.82 -10.19 -14.12
C ILE A 78 -30.67 -10.28 -15.38
N ALA A 79 -31.37 -9.21 -15.72
CA ALA A 79 -32.08 -9.10 -16.99
C ALA A 79 -31.05 -9.01 -18.13
N TYR A 80 -30.95 -10.05 -18.97
CA TYR A 80 -30.12 -10.03 -20.16
C TYR A 80 -30.73 -9.12 -21.26
N ASN A 81 -32.04 -9.21 -21.40
CA ASN A 81 -32.86 -8.33 -22.22
C ASN A 81 -34.32 -8.37 -21.70
N ASP A 82 -35.25 -7.72 -22.43
CA ASP A 82 -36.67 -7.65 -22.07
C ASP A 82 -37.39 -9.02 -22.04
N MET A 83 -36.76 -10.08 -22.57
CA MET A 83 -37.39 -11.40 -22.77
C MET A 83 -36.81 -12.51 -21.90
N MET A 84 -35.56 -12.37 -21.43
CA MET A 84 -34.89 -13.44 -20.69
C MET A 84 -33.92 -12.90 -19.66
N SER A 85 -33.72 -13.68 -18.58
CA SER A 85 -32.68 -13.48 -17.59
C SER A 85 -31.32 -14.09 -18.01
N TYR A 86 -30.26 -13.66 -17.37
CA TYR A 86 -28.93 -14.26 -17.54
C TYR A 86 -28.92 -15.74 -17.09
N GLY A 87 -29.67 -16.05 -16.02
CA GLY A 87 -29.85 -17.43 -15.56
C GLY A 87 -30.48 -18.35 -16.60
N GLU A 88 -31.53 -17.88 -17.28
CA GLU A 88 -32.17 -18.65 -18.37
C GLU A 88 -31.20 -18.92 -19.53
N MET A 89 -30.28 -17.98 -19.79
CA MET A 89 -29.31 -18.11 -20.88
C MET A 89 -28.10 -18.97 -20.51
N ARG A 90 -27.60 -18.91 -19.29
CA ARG A 90 -26.25 -19.41 -18.93
C ARG A 90 -26.23 -20.56 -17.90
N LEU A 91 -27.25 -20.68 -17.06
CA LEU A 91 -27.19 -21.62 -15.93
C LEU A 91 -27.02 -23.09 -16.38
N GLN A 92 -27.68 -23.49 -17.49
CA GLN A 92 -27.57 -24.86 -18.00
C GLN A 92 -26.16 -25.15 -18.55
N GLU A 93 -25.58 -24.20 -19.26
CA GLU A 93 -24.18 -24.30 -19.75
C GLU A 93 -23.19 -24.44 -18.58
N GLU A 94 -23.34 -23.61 -17.55
CA GLU A 94 -22.50 -23.67 -16.34
C GLU A 94 -22.60 -25.02 -15.64
N TYR A 95 -23.83 -25.53 -15.47
CA TYR A 95 -24.07 -26.84 -14.89
C TYR A 95 -23.38 -27.97 -15.69
N GLU A 96 -23.58 -28.01 -17.00
CA GLU A 96 -23.02 -29.07 -17.86
C GLU A 96 -21.48 -29.01 -17.89
N MET A 97 -20.90 -27.82 -17.99
CA MET A 97 -19.44 -27.65 -17.98
C MET A 97 -18.84 -27.97 -16.61
N SER A 98 -19.52 -27.66 -15.53
CA SER A 98 -19.09 -28.03 -14.18
C SER A 98 -19.11 -29.54 -13.97
N VAL A 99 -20.20 -30.22 -14.34
CA VAL A 99 -20.30 -31.69 -14.31
C VAL A 99 -19.22 -32.31 -15.17
N PHE A 100 -19.02 -31.82 -16.39
CA PHE A 100 -17.95 -32.31 -17.26
C PHE A 100 -16.58 -32.20 -16.62
N ASN A 101 -16.19 -31.01 -16.15
CA ASN A 101 -14.85 -30.76 -15.63
C ASN A 101 -14.56 -31.46 -14.29
N LEU A 102 -15.57 -31.57 -13.41
CA LEU A 102 -15.39 -32.08 -12.05
C LEU A 102 -15.67 -33.58 -11.94
N ASP A 103 -16.63 -34.10 -12.74
CA ASP A 103 -17.15 -35.48 -12.55
C ASP A 103 -16.94 -36.41 -13.76
N GLU A 104 -17.18 -35.94 -15.00
CA GLU A 104 -17.32 -36.82 -16.15
C GLU A 104 -16.11 -36.82 -17.10
N ALA A 105 -15.23 -35.82 -17.04
CA ALA A 105 -14.10 -35.73 -17.97
C ALA A 105 -13.20 -36.97 -17.90
N ASN A 106 -12.93 -37.58 -19.05
CA ASN A 106 -12.09 -38.76 -19.14
C ASN A 106 -10.62 -38.41 -18.88
N VAL A 107 -10.06 -38.92 -17.78
CA VAL A 107 -8.71 -38.65 -17.31
C VAL A 107 -7.64 -38.99 -18.35
N GLU A 108 -7.74 -40.20 -18.95
CA GLU A 108 -6.76 -40.65 -19.94
C GLU A 108 -6.78 -39.77 -21.20
N ALA A 109 -7.96 -39.41 -21.67
CA ALA A 109 -8.09 -38.50 -22.81
C ALA A 109 -7.49 -37.12 -22.52
N HIS A 110 -7.63 -36.60 -21.28
CA HIS A 110 -7.05 -35.32 -20.91
C HIS A 110 -5.51 -35.38 -20.71
N ARG A 111 -4.96 -36.53 -20.28
CA ARG A 111 -3.50 -36.76 -20.30
C ARG A 111 -2.96 -36.70 -21.73
N GLN A 112 -3.64 -37.38 -22.67
CA GLN A 112 -3.27 -37.33 -24.08
C GLN A 112 -3.39 -35.93 -24.68
N LYS A 113 -4.44 -35.16 -24.35
CA LYS A 113 -4.59 -33.77 -24.78
C LYS A 113 -3.44 -32.92 -24.26
N PHE A 114 -3.05 -33.07 -22.98
CA PHE A 114 -1.90 -32.39 -22.41
C PHE A 114 -0.63 -32.70 -23.17
N ASP A 115 -0.30 -33.98 -23.37
CA ASP A 115 0.91 -34.43 -24.04
C ASP A 115 1.00 -33.94 -25.49
N ILE A 116 -0.13 -33.94 -26.21
CA ILE A 116 -0.20 -33.46 -27.60
C ILE A 116 0.06 -31.96 -27.64
N ALA A 117 -0.59 -31.20 -26.76
CA ALA A 117 -0.46 -29.74 -26.71
C ALA A 117 0.95 -29.31 -26.26
N ASP A 118 1.54 -29.98 -25.27
CA ASP A 118 2.90 -29.71 -24.77
C ASP A 118 3.94 -29.94 -25.87
N LYS A 119 3.87 -31.08 -26.58
CA LYS A 119 4.76 -31.40 -27.71
C LYS A 119 4.59 -30.44 -28.88
N GLU A 120 3.36 -30.06 -29.20
CA GLU A 120 3.13 -29.11 -30.30
C GLU A 120 3.58 -27.70 -29.94
N ALA A 121 3.43 -27.27 -28.68
CA ALA A 121 4.00 -26.01 -28.22
C ALA A 121 5.52 -25.97 -28.40
N LEU A 122 6.24 -27.04 -28.01
CA LEU A 122 7.68 -27.17 -28.22
C LEU A 122 8.06 -27.09 -29.71
N ARG A 123 7.35 -27.82 -30.58
CA ARG A 123 7.59 -27.79 -32.03
C ARG A 123 7.37 -26.38 -32.61
N MET A 124 6.39 -25.63 -32.10
CA MET A 124 6.15 -24.25 -32.54
C MET A 124 7.26 -23.30 -32.07
N LEU A 125 7.81 -23.49 -30.88
CA LEU A 125 8.98 -22.73 -30.41
C LEU A 125 10.21 -23.01 -31.31
N GLU A 126 10.48 -24.26 -31.67
CA GLU A 126 11.55 -24.62 -32.62
C GLU A 126 11.34 -23.98 -34.00
N ALA A 127 10.10 -23.89 -34.46
CA ALA A 127 9.72 -23.19 -35.68
C ALA A 127 9.70 -21.66 -35.56
N ARG A 128 10.06 -21.09 -34.38
CA ARG A 128 10.05 -19.65 -34.08
C ARG A 128 8.67 -19.01 -34.24
N LEU A 129 7.62 -19.71 -33.85
CA LEU A 129 6.21 -19.29 -33.92
C LEU A 129 5.61 -19.10 -32.51
N PRO A 130 5.82 -17.96 -31.85
CA PRO A 130 5.42 -17.77 -30.46
C PRO A 130 3.89 -17.78 -30.23
N LEU A 131 3.07 -17.30 -31.18
CA LEU A 131 1.62 -17.28 -31.02
C LEU A 131 1.00 -18.67 -31.00
N PRO A 132 1.26 -19.58 -31.98
CA PRO A 132 0.82 -20.96 -31.90
C PRO A 132 1.40 -21.72 -30.71
N ALA A 133 2.65 -21.40 -30.29
CA ALA A 133 3.23 -22.00 -29.09
C ALA A 133 2.42 -21.63 -27.83
N PHE A 134 2.04 -20.35 -27.71
CA PHE A 134 1.21 -19.88 -26.61
C PHE A 134 -0.20 -20.50 -26.61
N ASP A 135 -0.84 -20.58 -27.76
CA ASP A 135 -2.16 -21.23 -27.90
C ASP A 135 -2.15 -22.70 -27.44
N ASN A 136 -1.09 -23.43 -27.80
CA ASN A 136 -0.92 -24.80 -27.33
C ASN A 136 -0.57 -24.89 -25.84
N LEU A 137 0.21 -23.95 -25.30
CA LEU A 137 0.43 -23.84 -23.85
C LEU A 137 -0.88 -23.65 -23.08
N LEU A 138 -1.78 -22.78 -23.56
CA LEU A 138 -3.10 -22.58 -22.93
C LEU A 138 -3.94 -23.85 -22.99
N LYS A 139 -3.91 -24.62 -24.09
CA LYS A 139 -4.58 -25.92 -24.20
C LYS A 139 -4.01 -26.95 -23.24
N ALA A 140 -2.69 -27.00 -23.07
CA ALA A 140 -2.04 -27.86 -22.10
C ALA A 140 -2.43 -27.47 -20.66
N SER A 141 -2.43 -26.16 -20.35
CA SER A 141 -2.88 -25.64 -19.04
C SER A 141 -4.34 -26.00 -18.74
N HIS A 142 -5.25 -25.87 -19.71
CA HIS A 142 -6.64 -26.28 -19.55
C HIS A 142 -6.77 -27.79 -19.28
N ALA A 143 -6.08 -28.62 -20.07
CA ALA A 143 -6.09 -30.07 -19.86
C ALA A 143 -5.54 -30.44 -18.47
N PHE A 144 -4.49 -29.77 -18.02
CA PHE A 144 -3.97 -29.92 -16.67
C PHE A 144 -5.00 -29.54 -15.60
N ASN A 145 -5.70 -28.40 -15.74
CA ASN A 145 -6.70 -27.95 -14.78
C ASN A 145 -7.83 -28.98 -14.62
N VAL A 146 -8.30 -29.60 -15.72
CA VAL A 146 -9.29 -30.66 -15.67
C VAL A 146 -8.74 -31.88 -14.94
N LEU A 147 -7.51 -32.31 -15.23
CA LEU A 147 -6.87 -33.43 -14.53
C LEU A 147 -6.73 -33.19 -13.03
N ASP A 148 -6.37 -31.97 -12.65
CA ASP A 148 -6.21 -31.55 -11.26
C ASP A 148 -7.56 -31.51 -10.53
N ALA A 149 -8.60 -30.95 -11.16
CA ALA A 149 -9.98 -30.95 -10.65
C ALA A 149 -10.54 -32.38 -10.44
N ARG A 150 -10.17 -33.30 -11.33
CA ARG A 150 -10.51 -34.73 -11.21
C ARG A 150 -9.68 -35.49 -10.15
N GLY A 151 -8.77 -34.82 -9.44
CA GLY A 151 -7.86 -35.46 -8.49
C GLY A 151 -6.91 -36.47 -9.13
N ALA A 152 -6.68 -36.40 -10.44
CA ALA A 152 -5.93 -37.38 -11.21
C ALA A 152 -4.41 -37.10 -11.25
N VAL A 153 -3.94 -36.00 -10.63
CA VAL A 153 -2.54 -35.58 -10.65
C VAL A 153 -1.94 -35.64 -9.24
N GLY A 154 -0.96 -36.52 -9.05
CA GLY A 154 -0.23 -36.62 -7.79
C GLY A 154 0.76 -35.45 -7.61
N VAL A 155 1.21 -35.21 -6.37
CA VAL A 155 2.08 -34.08 -6.00
C VAL A 155 3.34 -33.99 -6.86
N THR A 156 4.04 -35.10 -7.05
CA THR A 156 5.28 -35.15 -7.85
C THR A 156 5.02 -34.89 -9.35
N GLU A 157 3.93 -35.45 -9.87
CA GLU A 157 3.51 -35.24 -11.25
C GLU A 157 3.11 -33.78 -11.47
N ARG A 158 2.33 -33.20 -10.55
CA ARG A 158 1.93 -31.79 -10.58
C ARG A 158 3.15 -30.86 -10.70
N GLN A 159 4.18 -31.10 -9.90
CA GLN A 159 5.41 -30.31 -9.98
C GLN A 159 6.09 -30.40 -11.36
N LYS A 160 6.12 -31.59 -11.98
CA LYS A 160 6.69 -31.80 -13.31
C LYS A 160 5.90 -31.08 -14.40
N LEU A 161 4.56 -31.18 -14.36
CA LEU A 161 3.69 -30.51 -15.32
C LEU A 161 3.77 -29.00 -15.20
N PHE A 162 3.78 -28.46 -13.99
CA PHE A 162 4.03 -27.03 -13.75
C PHE A 162 5.39 -26.57 -14.29
N ALA A 163 6.45 -27.35 -14.08
CA ALA A 163 7.78 -26.99 -14.57
C ALA A 163 7.83 -26.96 -16.11
N SER A 164 7.15 -27.93 -16.80
CA SER A 164 7.04 -27.95 -18.26
C SER A 164 6.30 -26.70 -18.76
N MET A 165 5.11 -26.43 -18.24
CA MET A 165 4.30 -25.28 -18.65
C MET A 165 5.02 -23.94 -18.39
N ARG A 166 5.68 -23.80 -17.24
CA ARG A 166 6.47 -22.59 -16.92
C ARG A 166 7.65 -22.40 -17.88
N LYS A 167 8.32 -23.50 -18.26
CA LYS A 167 9.40 -23.45 -19.26
C LYS A 167 8.87 -22.97 -20.61
N LEU A 168 7.76 -23.56 -21.07
CA LEU A 168 7.09 -23.16 -22.32
C LEU A 168 6.67 -21.70 -22.29
N ALA A 169 6.07 -21.23 -21.19
CA ALA A 169 5.68 -19.84 -21.03
C ALA A 169 6.87 -18.90 -21.15
N ARG A 170 8.00 -19.23 -20.50
CA ARG A 170 9.22 -18.43 -20.55
C ARG A 170 9.82 -18.38 -21.96
N GLU A 171 9.97 -19.53 -22.62
CA GLU A 171 10.55 -19.58 -23.96
C GLU A 171 9.65 -18.88 -24.99
N THR A 172 8.32 -19.00 -24.84
CA THR A 172 7.35 -18.27 -25.65
C THR A 172 7.48 -16.74 -25.44
N ALA A 173 7.56 -16.28 -24.21
CA ALA A 173 7.72 -14.87 -23.90
C ALA A 173 9.04 -14.31 -24.43
N GLN A 174 10.15 -15.04 -24.29
CA GLN A 174 11.44 -14.66 -24.84
C GLN A 174 11.39 -14.52 -26.38
N LEU A 175 10.81 -15.51 -27.05
CA LEU A 175 10.66 -15.49 -28.50
C LEU A 175 9.73 -14.36 -28.97
N TRP A 176 8.66 -14.08 -28.21
CA TRP A 176 7.75 -12.97 -28.47
C TRP A 176 8.48 -11.61 -28.40
N VAL A 177 9.26 -11.39 -27.34
CA VAL A 177 10.03 -10.14 -27.16
C VAL A 177 11.03 -9.98 -28.32
N ALA A 178 11.80 -11.04 -28.65
CA ALA A 178 12.74 -11.01 -29.76
C ALA A 178 12.04 -10.71 -31.10
N ARG A 179 10.86 -11.30 -31.31
CA ARG A 179 10.08 -11.05 -32.55
C ARG A 179 9.59 -9.59 -32.63
N ARG A 180 9.18 -8.99 -31.51
CA ARG A 180 8.80 -7.58 -31.49
C ARG A 180 9.97 -6.66 -31.83
N GLU A 181 11.16 -6.97 -31.31
CA GLU A 181 12.38 -6.25 -31.64
C GLU A 181 12.72 -6.37 -33.13
N GLU A 182 12.70 -7.60 -33.69
CA GLU A 182 12.90 -7.86 -35.14
C GLU A 182 11.95 -7.04 -36.04
N LEU A 183 10.71 -6.83 -35.58
CA LEU A 183 9.66 -6.07 -36.29
C LEU A 183 9.74 -4.55 -36.05
N GLY A 184 10.68 -4.05 -35.24
CA GLY A 184 10.82 -2.64 -34.93
C GLY A 184 9.70 -2.07 -34.07
N TYR A 185 9.12 -2.88 -33.18
CA TYR A 185 8.06 -2.51 -32.23
C TYR A 185 6.81 -1.87 -32.90
N PRO A 186 6.08 -2.62 -33.76
CA PRO A 186 4.98 -2.08 -34.55
C PRO A 186 3.81 -1.50 -33.73
N LEU A 187 3.71 -1.83 -32.43
CA LEU A 187 2.73 -1.24 -31.49
C LEU A 187 3.27 0.01 -30.78
N GLY A 188 4.44 0.50 -31.20
CA GLY A 188 5.10 1.66 -30.62
C GLY A 188 5.96 1.33 -29.38
N GLN A 189 6.65 2.35 -28.92
CA GLN A 189 7.40 2.37 -27.66
C GLN A 189 6.73 3.37 -26.72
N VAL A 190 6.73 3.07 -25.43
CA VAL A 190 6.20 3.99 -24.41
C VAL A 190 7.30 4.98 -24.07
N GLU A 191 7.03 6.28 -24.24
CA GLU A 191 7.90 7.34 -23.74
C GLU A 191 7.67 7.49 -22.23
N ALA A 192 8.76 7.72 -21.49
CA ALA A 192 8.65 8.01 -20.06
C ALA A 192 7.92 9.35 -19.85
N ALA A 193 6.93 9.38 -18.95
CA ALA A 193 6.29 10.62 -18.57
C ALA A 193 7.31 11.55 -17.88
N GLU A 194 7.31 12.82 -18.24
CA GLU A 194 8.10 13.83 -17.52
C GLU A 194 7.59 13.95 -16.09
N GLY A 195 8.51 13.92 -15.12
CA GLY A 195 8.18 14.05 -13.69
C GLY A 195 7.60 15.43 -13.38
N ALA A 196 6.73 15.50 -12.36
CA ALA A 196 6.24 16.76 -11.85
C ALA A 196 7.40 17.58 -11.25
N SER A 197 7.40 18.90 -11.46
CA SER A 197 8.43 19.80 -10.91
C SER A 197 8.17 20.10 -9.43
N LEU A 198 9.25 20.40 -8.69
CA LEU A 198 9.21 20.84 -7.30
C LEU A 198 8.32 22.10 -7.13
N VAL A 199 7.64 22.21 -6.00
CA VAL A 199 6.77 23.35 -5.68
C VAL A 199 7.59 24.48 -5.07
N ASP A 200 7.52 25.69 -5.67
CA ASP A 200 8.33 26.86 -5.28
C ASP A 200 7.85 27.64 -4.03
N LYS A 201 6.80 27.18 -3.32
CA LYS A 201 6.23 27.93 -2.18
C LYS A 201 6.54 27.25 -0.84
N THR A 202 7.64 27.64 -0.22
CA THR A 202 8.10 27.02 1.02
C THR A 202 7.73 27.78 2.31
N GLY A 203 7.31 29.04 2.24
CA GLY A 203 7.02 29.85 3.43
C GLY A 203 8.30 30.31 4.19
N PRO A 204 8.16 31.08 5.29
CA PRO A 204 9.31 31.54 6.09
C PRO A 204 9.89 30.40 6.93
N LEU A 205 11.22 30.37 7.06
CA LEU A 205 11.91 29.45 7.97
C LEU A 205 11.50 29.68 9.42
N PRO A 206 11.29 28.65 10.22
CA PRO A 206 11.04 28.78 11.65
C PRO A 206 12.19 29.43 12.37
N THR A 207 11.91 30.43 13.24
CA THR A 207 12.88 31.11 14.10
C THR A 207 12.74 30.72 15.57
N ALA A 208 11.69 29.98 15.92
CA ALA A 208 11.39 29.43 17.24
C ALA A 208 10.92 28.00 17.11
N ALA A 209 10.86 27.26 18.22
CA ALA A 209 10.30 25.92 18.26
C ALA A 209 8.84 25.95 17.77
N ALA A 210 8.51 25.04 16.87
CA ALA A 210 7.19 24.92 16.26
C ALA A 210 6.86 23.45 15.95
N ASP A 211 5.58 23.14 15.85
CA ASP A 211 5.15 21.79 15.48
C ASP A 211 5.53 21.46 14.03
N CYS A 212 5.93 20.22 13.83
CA CYS A 212 6.25 19.69 12.50
C CYS A 212 5.36 18.49 12.21
N VAL A 213 4.84 18.41 10.98
CA VAL A 213 4.14 17.24 10.45
C VAL A 213 4.82 16.76 9.19
N LEU A 214 5.06 15.44 9.12
CA LEU A 214 5.65 14.76 7.97
C LEU A 214 4.68 13.68 7.53
N GLU A 215 4.15 13.73 6.31
CA GLU A 215 3.19 12.77 5.79
C GLU A 215 3.73 12.03 4.58
N ILE A 216 3.58 10.72 4.60
CA ILE A 216 3.72 9.82 3.45
C ILE A 216 2.32 9.39 3.05
N GLY A 217 1.90 9.71 1.82
CA GLY A 217 0.63 9.28 1.26
C GLY A 217 0.81 8.18 0.21
N THR A 218 -0.01 7.15 0.31
CA THR A 218 0.08 5.95 -0.54
C THR A 218 -1.29 5.60 -1.14
N GLU A 219 -1.33 4.63 -2.03
CA GLU A 219 -2.55 3.84 -2.22
C GLU A 219 -2.72 2.89 -1.03
N GLU A 220 -3.90 2.30 -0.87
CA GLU A 220 -4.24 1.47 0.28
C GLU A 220 -3.24 0.34 0.50
N LEU A 221 -2.58 0.34 1.66
CA LEU A 221 -1.66 -0.71 2.06
C LEU A 221 -2.40 -1.90 2.67
N PRO A 222 -1.82 -3.11 2.57
CA PRO A 222 -2.26 -4.25 3.36
C PRO A 222 -2.31 -3.91 4.86
N PRO A 223 -3.31 -4.37 5.63
CA PRO A 223 -3.46 -4.04 7.04
C PRO A 223 -2.20 -4.26 7.89
N GLN A 224 -1.48 -5.37 7.66
CA GLN A 224 -0.23 -5.66 8.35
C GLN A 224 0.92 -4.71 8.00
N ASP A 225 0.93 -4.17 6.79
CA ASP A 225 1.95 -3.22 6.35
C ASP A 225 1.72 -1.83 6.95
N VAL A 226 0.47 -1.46 7.25
CA VAL A 226 0.13 -0.17 7.89
C VAL A 226 0.83 -0.01 9.22
N THR A 227 0.63 -0.96 10.15
CA THR A 227 1.24 -0.92 11.49
C THR A 227 2.77 -0.93 11.40
N SER A 228 3.34 -1.84 10.59
CA SER A 228 4.80 -1.94 10.41
C SER A 228 5.43 -0.67 9.83
N THR A 229 4.80 -0.08 8.82
CA THR A 229 5.29 1.17 8.18
C THR A 229 5.25 2.34 9.15
N ALA A 230 4.16 2.47 9.91
CA ALA A 230 4.01 3.52 10.92
C ALA A 230 5.17 3.49 11.93
N LEU A 231 5.46 2.33 12.50
CA LEU A 231 6.55 2.17 13.46
C LEU A 231 7.91 2.48 12.85
N GLN A 232 8.22 1.95 11.66
CA GLN A 232 9.49 2.20 10.98
C GLN A 232 9.69 3.71 10.71
N PHE A 233 8.64 4.40 10.26
CA PHE A 233 8.71 5.83 9.94
C PHE A 233 8.92 6.68 11.20
N ARG A 234 8.13 6.44 12.27
CA ARG A 234 8.31 7.12 13.57
C ARG A 234 9.70 6.92 14.13
N ASP A 235 10.17 5.67 14.21
CA ASP A 235 11.44 5.32 14.83
C ASP A 235 12.63 5.91 14.04
N ALA A 236 12.52 5.98 12.71
CA ALA A 236 13.55 6.60 11.88
C ALA A 236 13.61 8.13 12.08
N ILE A 237 12.46 8.81 12.25
CA ILE A 237 12.44 10.25 12.55
C ILE A 237 12.97 10.51 13.96
N ASP A 238 12.54 9.75 14.96
CA ASP A 238 13.01 9.90 16.34
C ASP A 238 14.54 9.71 16.44
N ALA A 239 15.06 8.68 15.79
CA ALA A 239 16.50 8.41 15.71
C ALA A 239 17.26 9.54 14.98
N LEU A 240 16.71 10.11 13.90
CA LEU A 240 17.30 11.24 13.20
C LEU A 240 17.40 12.46 14.12
N LEU A 241 16.29 12.83 14.79
CA LEU A 241 16.25 14.02 15.67
C LEU A 241 17.25 13.88 16.82
N ALA A 242 17.35 12.70 17.41
CA ALA A 242 18.32 12.40 18.46
C ALA A 242 19.77 12.48 17.95
N ALA A 243 20.07 11.89 16.78
CA ALA A 243 21.42 11.89 16.20
C ALA A 243 21.89 13.30 15.80
N GLU A 244 20.98 14.13 15.32
CA GLU A 244 21.26 15.50 14.89
C GLU A 244 21.13 16.53 16.03
N GLY A 245 20.76 16.11 17.24
CA GLY A 245 20.62 16.99 18.40
C GLY A 245 19.52 18.05 18.24
N LEU A 246 18.45 17.73 17.52
CA LEU A 246 17.27 18.57 17.34
C LEU A 246 16.32 18.36 18.52
N SER A 247 16.14 19.37 19.36
CA SER A 247 15.25 19.27 20.54
C SER A 247 13.78 19.33 20.13
N HIS A 248 12.95 18.58 20.84
CA HIS A 248 11.50 18.52 20.63
C HIS A 248 10.78 18.06 21.92
N GLU A 249 9.46 18.22 21.98
CA GLU A 249 8.62 17.82 23.12
C GLU A 249 8.10 16.38 23.02
N GLY A 250 8.09 15.80 21.83
CA GLY A 250 7.68 14.42 21.59
C GLY A 250 7.46 14.12 20.11
N VAL A 251 7.54 12.83 19.77
CA VAL A 251 7.27 12.28 18.43
C VAL A 251 6.11 11.32 18.53
N THR A 252 5.05 11.54 17.75
CA THR A 252 3.90 10.65 17.63
C THR A 252 3.67 10.27 16.17
N ILE A 253 2.98 9.16 15.96
CA ILE A 253 2.61 8.67 14.62
C ILE A 253 1.13 8.42 14.54
N GLY A 254 0.49 8.95 13.51
CA GLY A 254 -0.83 8.53 13.08
C GLY A 254 -0.72 7.77 11.76
N ALA A 255 -1.53 6.73 11.60
CA ALA A 255 -1.53 5.90 10.41
C ALA A 255 -2.93 5.45 10.02
N THR A 256 -3.21 5.47 8.72
CA THR A 256 -4.41 4.92 8.09
C THR A 256 -3.99 4.04 6.90
N PRO A 257 -4.89 3.32 6.23
CA PRO A 257 -4.52 2.54 5.03
C PRO A 257 -3.74 3.32 3.97
N ARG A 258 -3.93 4.64 3.89
CA ARG A 258 -3.40 5.49 2.81
C ARG A 258 -2.40 6.55 3.24
N ARG A 259 -2.13 6.72 4.55
CA ARG A 259 -1.24 7.77 5.04
C ARG A 259 -0.52 7.40 6.31
N PHE A 260 0.64 7.97 6.48
CA PHE A 260 1.47 7.89 7.68
C PHE A 260 1.90 9.31 8.03
N ALA A 261 1.47 9.83 9.17
CA ALA A 261 1.74 11.19 9.59
C ALA A 261 2.51 11.19 10.90
N VAL A 262 3.80 11.54 10.86
CA VAL A 262 4.61 11.79 12.06
C VAL A 262 4.40 13.23 12.49
N GLN A 263 3.98 13.42 13.73
CA GLN A 263 3.98 14.72 14.39
C GLN A 263 5.18 14.83 15.32
N VAL A 264 5.96 15.90 15.16
CA VAL A 264 6.99 16.30 16.11
C VAL A 264 6.54 17.58 16.79
N LYS A 265 6.21 17.49 18.08
CA LYS A 265 5.78 18.66 18.85
C LYS A 265 6.97 19.51 19.26
N GLY A 266 6.83 20.84 19.11
CA GLY A 266 7.82 21.80 19.56
C GLY A 266 9.22 21.57 19.01
N LEU A 267 9.35 21.18 17.74
CA LEU A 267 10.64 20.95 17.08
C LEU A 267 11.44 22.26 17.05
N SER A 268 12.69 22.23 17.51
CA SER A 268 13.61 23.37 17.46
C SER A 268 13.84 23.86 16.02
N PRO A 269 14.10 25.17 15.79
CA PRO A 269 14.35 25.70 14.44
C PRO A 269 15.62 25.14 13.82
N GLY A 270 16.53 24.59 14.62
CA GLY A 270 17.80 24.01 14.19
C GLY A 270 18.60 23.44 15.36
N GLN A 271 19.76 22.95 15.03
CA GLN A 271 20.77 22.48 15.97
C GLN A 271 21.30 23.66 16.80
N ALA A 272 21.69 23.42 18.04
CA ALA A 272 22.40 24.41 18.82
C ALA A 272 23.77 24.69 18.20
N ASP A 273 24.20 25.95 18.26
CA ASP A 273 25.59 26.31 17.93
C ASP A 273 26.54 25.57 18.87
N VAL A 274 27.58 24.98 18.31
CA VAL A 274 28.58 24.23 19.09
C VAL A 274 29.88 24.98 19.07
N GLU A 275 30.43 25.23 20.25
CA GLU A 275 31.80 25.73 20.41
C GLU A 275 32.75 24.53 20.57
N GLU A 276 33.59 24.29 19.56
CA GLU A 276 34.59 23.24 19.57
C GLU A 276 35.96 23.83 19.87
N ARG A 277 36.62 23.36 20.92
CA ARG A 277 37.98 23.75 21.26
C ARG A 277 38.97 22.93 20.45
N VAL A 278 39.55 23.54 19.42
CA VAL A 278 40.48 22.89 18.48
C VAL A 278 41.92 23.17 18.88
N ARG A 279 42.73 22.12 19.01
CA ARG A 279 44.15 22.24 19.33
C ARG A 279 44.94 22.74 18.12
N GLY A 280 45.64 23.84 18.32
CA GLY A 280 46.55 24.44 17.35
C GLY A 280 48.03 24.04 17.51
N PRO A 281 48.95 24.80 16.92
CA PRO A 281 50.35 24.52 17.00
C PRO A 281 50.90 24.67 18.44
N PRO A 282 52.05 24.03 18.75
CA PRO A 282 52.74 24.23 20.03
C PRO A 282 53.08 25.72 20.28
N LEU A 283 53.00 26.16 21.53
CA LEU A 283 53.31 27.53 21.94
C LEU A 283 54.65 28.02 21.39
N SER A 284 55.68 27.17 21.38
CA SER A 284 57.01 27.44 20.84
C SER A 284 57.05 27.74 19.34
N ARG A 285 56.00 27.46 18.61
CA ARG A 285 55.87 27.71 17.15
C ARG A 285 54.67 28.59 16.80
N ALA A 286 53.86 28.93 17.79
CA ALA A 286 52.62 29.70 17.60
C ALA A 286 52.85 31.22 17.55
N PHE A 287 53.94 31.69 18.16
CA PHE A 287 54.26 33.10 18.23
C PHE A 287 55.68 33.37 17.73
N GLU A 288 55.94 34.59 17.29
CA GLU A 288 57.29 35.08 16.97
C GLU A 288 58.13 35.22 18.25
N GLU A 289 59.42 35.64 18.14
CA GLU A 289 60.34 35.77 19.27
C GLU A 289 59.87 36.76 20.36
N ASP A 290 58.94 37.65 20.02
CA ASP A 290 58.31 38.57 20.97
C ASP A 290 57.28 37.95 21.89
N GLY A 291 56.90 36.65 21.64
CA GLY A 291 55.95 35.87 22.42
C GLY A 291 54.49 36.33 22.30
N THR A 292 54.20 37.32 21.44
CA THR A 292 52.87 37.94 21.28
C THR A 292 52.37 37.95 19.83
N THR A 293 53.26 38.17 18.87
CA THR A 293 52.91 38.23 17.44
C THR A 293 52.67 36.84 16.89
N PRO A 294 51.47 36.55 16.34
CA PRO A 294 51.15 35.20 15.78
C PRO A 294 52.06 34.84 14.62
N SER A 295 52.73 33.71 14.69
CA SER A 295 53.60 33.19 13.64
C SER A 295 52.78 32.79 12.41
N LYS A 296 53.43 32.52 11.28
CA LYS A 296 52.79 31.98 10.06
C LYS A 296 52.03 30.70 10.33
N ALA A 297 52.48 29.84 11.28
CA ALA A 297 51.81 28.61 11.65
C ALA A 297 50.48 28.88 12.39
N ALA A 298 50.49 29.85 13.37
CA ALA A 298 49.27 30.26 14.06
C ALA A 298 48.29 30.98 13.12
N GLN A 299 48.80 31.89 12.25
CA GLN A 299 47.95 32.54 11.25
C GLN A 299 47.30 31.58 10.29
N GLY A 300 48.05 30.57 9.81
CA GLY A 300 47.50 29.48 8.96
C GLY A 300 46.44 28.65 9.67
N PHE A 301 46.67 28.33 10.94
CA PHE A 301 45.71 27.63 11.79
C PHE A 301 44.42 28.46 12.00
N CYS A 302 44.55 29.75 12.32
CA CYS A 302 43.42 30.66 12.48
C CYS A 302 42.62 30.82 11.19
N LYS A 303 43.29 31.00 10.05
CA LYS A 303 42.65 31.10 8.74
C LYS A 303 41.87 29.82 8.36
N LYS A 304 42.44 28.66 8.67
CA LYS A 304 41.78 27.35 8.41
C LYS A 304 40.51 27.20 9.26
N ASN A 305 40.51 27.73 10.48
CA ASN A 305 39.41 27.54 11.42
C ASN A 305 38.48 28.76 11.54
N GLY A 306 38.70 29.83 10.74
CA GLY A 306 37.86 31.04 10.75
C GLY A 306 37.93 31.84 12.03
N VAL A 307 39.05 31.76 12.78
CA VAL A 307 39.22 32.40 14.10
C VAL A 307 40.23 33.55 13.99
N ASP A 308 39.94 34.66 14.67
CA ASP A 308 40.89 35.76 14.76
C ASP A 308 42.13 35.33 15.58
N PRO A 309 43.38 35.63 15.13
CA PRO A 309 44.58 35.28 15.87
C PRO A 309 44.64 35.82 17.30
N SER A 310 43.97 36.95 17.59
CA SER A 310 43.87 37.51 18.94
C SER A 310 42.96 36.70 19.88
N ALA A 311 42.12 35.84 19.36
CA ALA A 311 41.23 34.95 20.12
C ALA A 311 41.86 33.58 20.46
N LEU A 312 43.17 33.39 20.16
CA LEU A 312 43.86 32.17 20.54
C LEU A 312 44.07 32.08 22.06
N GLU A 313 43.63 31.00 22.65
CA GLU A 313 43.86 30.67 24.05
C GLU A 313 45.19 29.90 24.21
N LYS A 314 45.97 30.26 25.23
CA LYS A 314 47.21 29.54 25.62
C LYS A 314 46.85 28.56 26.74
N ASP A 315 46.99 27.27 26.48
CA ASP A 315 46.69 26.23 27.46
C ASP A 315 47.69 25.07 27.34
N GLY A 316 48.45 24.83 28.42
CA GLY A 316 49.54 23.87 28.44
C GLY A 316 50.65 24.24 27.43
N GLU A 317 51.03 23.28 26.61
CA GLU A 317 52.10 23.43 25.60
C GLU A 317 51.59 23.90 24.22
N TYR A 318 50.27 24.15 24.07
CA TYR A 318 49.63 24.43 22.79
C TYR A 318 48.78 25.71 22.84
N VAL A 319 48.54 26.28 21.66
CA VAL A 319 47.47 27.25 21.48
C VAL A 319 46.18 26.50 21.11
N TRP A 320 45.06 27.08 21.52
CA TRP A 320 43.72 26.55 21.24
C TRP A 320 42.88 27.64 20.60
N ALA A 321 41.99 27.24 19.69
CA ALA A 321 40.98 28.12 19.14
C ALA A 321 39.60 27.58 19.52
N VAL A 322 38.71 28.48 19.95
CA VAL A 322 37.28 28.15 20.07
C VAL A 322 36.66 28.44 18.71
N VAL A 323 36.30 27.37 18.04
CA VAL A 323 35.65 27.43 16.71
C VAL A 323 34.14 27.33 16.93
N LYS A 324 33.41 28.34 16.53
CA LYS A 324 31.96 28.32 16.51
C LYS A 324 31.50 27.62 15.23
N LYS A 325 30.80 26.52 15.39
CA LYS A 325 30.06 25.86 14.29
C LYS A 325 28.61 26.25 14.44
N GLU A 326 28.10 26.99 13.48
CA GLU A 326 26.67 27.28 13.42
C GLU A 326 25.89 25.99 13.21
N GLY A 327 24.83 25.80 13.98
CA GLY A 327 23.92 24.68 13.86
C GLY A 327 23.17 24.73 12.52
N ARG A 328 22.93 23.58 11.94
CA ARG A 328 22.10 23.46 10.73
C ARG A 328 20.63 23.70 11.08
N SER A 329 19.85 24.31 10.19
CA SER A 329 18.41 24.40 10.38
C SER A 329 17.76 22.99 10.39
N ALA A 330 16.71 22.83 11.20
CA ALA A 330 15.93 21.59 11.22
C ALA A 330 15.35 21.24 9.83
N VAL A 331 14.95 22.26 9.07
CA VAL A 331 14.48 22.13 7.68
C VAL A 331 15.57 21.48 6.82
N ALA A 332 16.79 21.99 6.81
CA ALA A 332 17.88 21.44 5.99
C ALA A 332 18.25 20.00 6.39
N VAL A 333 18.18 19.67 7.68
CA VAL A 333 18.42 18.31 8.18
C VAL A 333 17.32 17.36 7.70
N LEU A 334 16.05 17.76 7.83
CA LEU A 334 14.92 16.95 7.42
C LEU A 334 14.88 16.73 5.90
N GLU A 335 15.07 17.79 5.11
CA GLU A 335 15.07 17.70 3.63
C GLU A 335 16.16 16.76 3.10
N GLU A 336 17.33 16.73 3.74
CA GLU A 336 18.42 15.82 3.37
C GLU A 336 18.13 14.37 3.78
N ALA A 337 17.49 14.15 4.94
CA ALA A 337 17.31 12.82 5.51
C ALA A 337 16.03 12.09 5.01
N LEU A 338 14.93 12.82 4.78
CA LEU A 338 13.63 12.27 4.43
C LEU A 338 13.66 11.36 3.19
N PRO A 339 14.36 11.67 2.09
CA PRO A 339 14.48 10.78 0.95
C PRO A 339 15.01 9.39 1.31
N LYS A 340 16.01 9.34 2.18
CA LYS A 340 16.64 8.09 2.64
C LYS A 340 15.74 7.34 3.62
N ILE A 341 15.05 8.05 4.50
CA ILE A 341 14.11 7.45 5.45
C ILE A 341 12.96 6.80 4.70
N VAL A 342 12.31 7.52 3.78
CA VAL A 342 11.18 6.99 3.01
C VAL A 342 11.61 5.79 2.16
N SER A 343 12.75 5.88 1.46
CA SER A 343 13.29 4.78 0.66
C SER A 343 13.81 3.60 1.48
N GLY A 344 14.08 3.80 2.75
CA GLY A 344 14.57 2.80 3.70
C GLY A 344 13.48 1.94 4.37
N ILE A 345 12.20 2.31 4.21
CA ILE A 345 11.07 1.52 4.74
C ILE A 345 11.02 0.17 4.02
N THR A 346 10.91 -0.91 4.78
CA THR A 346 10.94 -2.28 4.26
C THR A 346 9.60 -2.97 4.41
N PHE A 347 9.30 -3.88 3.49
CA PHE A 347 8.03 -4.62 3.42
C PHE A 347 8.28 -6.10 3.13
N PRO A 348 7.44 -7.01 3.61
CA PRO A 348 7.49 -8.42 3.24
C PRO A 348 7.31 -8.64 1.72
N ARG A 349 6.43 -7.85 1.10
CA ARG A 349 6.21 -7.81 -0.35
C ARG A 349 6.22 -6.37 -0.83
N ALA A 350 7.00 -6.10 -1.86
CA ALA A 350 7.13 -4.77 -2.44
C ALA A 350 7.44 -4.88 -3.93
N MET A 351 7.15 -3.83 -4.69
CA MET A 351 7.57 -3.74 -6.08
C MET A 351 8.07 -2.32 -6.41
N ARG A 352 8.75 -2.19 -7.56
CA ARG A 352 9.23 -0.92 -8.08
C ARG A 352 8.12 -0.26 -8.88
N TRP A 353 7.55 0.80 -8.35
CA TRP A 353 6.42 1.52 -8.96
C TRP A 353 6.87 2.57 -9.96
N ALA A 354 8.01 3.22 -9.73
CA ALA A 354 8.57 4.23 -10.61
C ALA A 354 9.60 3.62 -11.58
N THR A 355 9.53 4.01 -12.84
CA THR A 355 10.51 3.62 -13.86
C THR A 355 11.89 4.19 -13.49
N GLY A 356 12.92 3.34 -13.49
CA GLY A 356 14.29 3.74 -13.15
C GLY A 356 14.61 3.81 -11.65
N SER A 357 13.62 3.64 -10.75
CA SER A 357 13.86 3.56 -9.32
C SER A 357 14.34 2.15 -8.93
N GLU A 358 15.39 2.09 -8.09
CA GLU A 358 15.83 0.84 -7.45
C GLU A 358 15.06 0.55 -6.15
N ALA A 359 14.44 1.58 -5.54
CA ALA A 359 13.67 1.41 -4.33
C ALA A 359 12.28 0.84 -4.63
N ALA A 360 11.81 -0.02 -3.73
CA ALA A 360 10.51 -0.67 -3.81
C ALA A 360 9.63 -0.28 -2.62
N PHE A 361 8.32 -0.27 -2.81
CA PHE A 361 7.34 -0.01 -1.77
C PHE A 361 6.19 -1.02 -1.86
N SER A 362 5.44 -1.24 -0.77
CA SER A 362 4.31 -2.19 -0.79
C SER A 362 3.23 -1.75 -1.78
N ARG A 363 2.89 -0.47 -1.78
CA ARG A 363 1.97 0.15 -2.75
C ARG A 363 2.54 1.50 -3.20
N PRO A 364 2.08 2.09 -4.34
CA PRO A 364 2.70 3.31 -4.87
C PRO A 364 2.55 4.49 -3.92
N LEU A 365 3.63 5.27 -3.77
CA LEU A 365 3.55 6.60 -3.19
C LEU A 365 2.72 7.51 -4.10
N ARG A 366 1.84 8.30 -3.49
CA ARG A 366 0.96 9.22 -4.21
C ARG A 366 1.24 10.69 -3.92
N TRP A 367 1.61 10.99 -2.69
CA TRP A 367 2.02 12.34 -2.27
C TRP A 367 2.97 12.27 -1.10
N LEU A 368 3.76 13.31 -0.96
CA LEU A 368 4.60 13.59 0.18
C LEU A 368 4.29 15.00 0.66
N PHE A 369 4.19 15.17 1.97
CA PHE A 369 3.95 16.45 2.60
C PHE A 369 4.84 16.59 3.83
N GLY A 370 5.34 17.81 4.04
CA GLY A 370 6.10 18.15 5.25
C GLY A 370 5.96 19.62 5.55
N VAL A 371 5.70 19.97 6.81
CA VAL A 371 5.62 21.35 7.28
C VAL A 371 6.24 21.47 8.66
N HIS A 372 7.12 22.47 8.87
CA HIS A 372 7.65 22.86 10.18
C HIS A 372 7.28 24.32 10.46
N GLY A 373 6.42 24.55 11.44
CA GLY A 373 5.72 25.82 11.58
C GLY A 373 4.88 26.14 10.35
N ASP A 374 5.20 27.23 9.65
CA ASP A 374 4.58 27.63 8.38
C ASP A 374 5.49 27.36 7.15
N HIS A 375 6.62 26.65 7.35
CA HIS A 375 7.56 26.34 6.29
C HIS A 375 7.36 24.93 5.75
N HIS A 376 7.06 24.82 4.45
CA HIS A 376 6.93 23.53 3.77
C HIS A 376 8.29 22.97 3.37
N LEU A 377 8.51 21.70 3.68
CA LEU A 377 9.74 20.98 3.35
C LEU A 377 9.76 20.58 1.88
N THR A 378 10.91 20.73 1.23
CA THR A 378 11.11 20.39 -0.18
C THR A 378 12.04 19.19 -0.31
N PHE A 379 11.51 18.03 -0.65
CA PHE A 379 12.27 16.79 -0.87
C PHE A 379 11.60 15.90 -1.89
N GLU A 380 12.32 14.91 -2.37
CA GLU A 380 11.82 13.90 -3.30
C GLU A 380 12.15 12.50 -2.78
N ALA A 381 11.20 11.59 -2.83
CA ALA A 381 11.44 10.18 -2.57
C ALA A 381 10.66 9.30 -3.55
N LEU A 382 11.30 8.24 -4.06
CA LEU A 382 10.67 7.25 -4.97
C LEU A 382 10.01 7.87 -6.21
N GLY A 383 10.53 9.00 -6.71
CA GLY A 383 9.99 9.71 -7.86
C GLY A 383 8.78 10.61 -7.56
N VAL A 384 8.46 10.82 -6.27
CA VAL A 384 7.39 11.71 -5.82
C VAL A 384 8.01 12.92 -5.11
N HIS A 385 7.63 14.12 -5.56
CA HIS A 385 8.03 15.37 -4.92
C HIS A 385 7.07 15.74 -3.78
N SER A 386 7.61 16.31 -2.70
CA SER A 386 6.79 16.87 -1.64
C SER A 386 6.02 18.10 -2.13
N GLY A 387 4.82 18.28 -1.59
CA GLY A 387 3.95 19.41 -1.91
C GLY A 387 3.47 20.15 -0.67
N THR A 388 2.59 21.13 -0.88
CA THR A 388 1.92 21.91 0.17
C THR A 388 0.50 21.41 0.46
N THR A 389 0.16 20.23 -0.05
CA THR A 389 -1.20 19.70 -0.02
C THR A 389 -1.23 18.27 0.50
N THR A 390 -2.37 17.90 1.09
CA THR A 390 -2.72 16.51 1.44
C THR A 390 -3.99 16.08 0.70
N ARG A 391 -4.42 14.85 0.90
CA ARG A 391 -5.66 14.29 0.35
C ARG A 391 -6.60 13.87 1.48
N LEU A 392 -7.90 13.90 1.20
CA LEU A 392 -8.96 13.43 2.10
C LEU A 392 -9.43 12.02 1.69
N LEU A 393 -10.61 11.60 2.18
CA LEU A 393 -11.19 10.31 1.83
C LEU A 393 -11.32 10.14 0.31
N ARG A 394 -11.07 8.94 -0.19
CA ARG A 394 -11.17 8.62 -1.63
C ARG A 394 -12.56 8.89 -2.21
N THR A 395 -13.59 8.71 -1.41
CA THR A 395 -14.99 8.91 -1.80
C THR A 395 -15.44 10.38 -1.78
N ARG A 396 -14.57 11.29 -1.30
CA ARG A 396 -14.82 12.74 -1.29
C ARG A 396 -14.26 13.40 -2.54
N GLY A 397 -15.13 13.92 -3.38
CA GLY A 397 -14.75 14.66 -4.58
C GLY A 397 -14.09 13.82 -5.67
N ASP A 398 -13.23 14.42 -6.47
CA ASP A 398 -12.42 13.73 -7.47
C ASP A 398 -11.21 13.06 -6.78
N VAL A 399 -10.81 11.89 -7.27
CA VAL A 399 -9.64 11.15 -6.76
C VAL A 399 -8.32 11.92 -6.88
N THR A 400 -8.31 12.99 -7.68
CA THR A 400 -7.18 13.91 -7.87
C THR A 400 -7.22 15.12 -6.94
N ASP A 401 -8.32 15.33 -6.21
CA ASP A 401 -8.47 16.48 -5.33
C ASP A 401 -7.39 16.52 -4.25
N THR A 402 -6.86 17.73 -4.06
CA THR A 402 -5.83 18.03 -3.07
C THR A 402 -6.25 19.23 -2.23
N TYR A 403 -5.86 19.23 -0.97
CA TYR A 403 -6.25 20.26 0.01
C TYR A 403 -4.99 20.90 0.58
N SER A 404 -4.89 22.22 0.42
CA SER A 404 -3.75 22.99 0.96
C SER A 404 -3.76 22.97 2.47
N VAL A 405 -2.56 22.89 3.05
CA VAL A 405 -2.32 22.84 4.49
C VAL A 405 -1.20 23.84 4.81
N ALA A 406 -1.45 24.83 5.63
CA ALA A 406 -0.46 25.84 5.98
C ALA A 406 0.48 25.42 7.12
N ASN A 407 -0.02 24.63 8.09
CA ASN A 407 0.74 24.21 9.27
C ASN A 407 0.17 22.95 9.91
N ALA A 408 0.82 22.44 10.95
CA ALA A 408 0.44 21.23 11.66
C ALA A 408 -1.00 21.29 12.23
N ALA A 409 -1.40 22.42 12.80
CA ALA A 409 -2.74 22.56 13.39
C ALA A 409 -3.85 22.47 12.33
N GLU A 410 -3.63 23.08 11.16
CA GLU A 410 -4.56 23.00 10.04
C GLU A 410 -4.64 21.59 9.48
N TYR A 411 -3.52 20.83 9.43
CA TYR A 411 -3.51 19.43 9.01
C TYR A 411 -4.47 18.59 9.83
N TYR A 412 -4.35 18.61 11.16
CA TYR A 412 -5.22 17.84 12.03
C TYR A 412 -6.67 18.32 12.01
N SER A 413 -6.88 19.63 11.91
CA SER A 413 -8.24 20.21 11.76
C SER A 413 -8.92 19.73 10.49
N LEU A 414 -8.17 19.63 9.39
CA LEU A 414 -8.67 19.14 8.12
C LEU A 414 -9.05 17.65 8.17
N MET A 415 -8.21 16.81 8.80
CA MET A 415 -8.51 15.39 9.00
C MET A 415 -9.77 15.19 9.85
N ALA A 416 -9.88 15.90 10.98
CA ALA A 416 -11.03 15.84 11.85
C ALA A 416 -12.33 16.29 11.16
N LYS A 417 -12.27 17.32 10.33
CA LYS A 417 -13.42 17.82 9.55
C LYS A 417 -13.97 16.77 8.58
N ASP A 418 -13.10 15.92 8.04
CA ASP A 418 -13.48 14.81 7.16
C ASP A 418 -13.68 13.48 7.91
N SER A 419 -13.76 13.55 9.24
CA SER A 419 -13.94 12.39 10.13
C SER A 419 -12.83 11.34 10.06
N ILE A 420 -11.67 11.70 9.50
CA ILE A 420 -10.51 10.82 9.44
C ILE A 420 -9.89 10.72 10.84
N VAL A 421 -9.84 9.53 11.39
CA VAL A 421 -9.21 9.23 12.67
C VAL A 421 -7.80 8.71 12.41
N ILE A 422 -6.81 9.60 12.47
CA ILE A 422 -5.41 9.25 12.14
C ILE A 422 -4.79 8.38 13.24
N ASP A 423 -5.08 8.68 14.51
CA ASP A 423 -4.55 7.91 15.64
C ASP A 423 -5.15 6.50 15.61
N PHE A 424 -4.25 5.51 15.60
CA PHE A 424 -4.64 4.11 15.46
C PHE A 424 -5.36 3.58 16.70
N ASP A 425 -4.89 3.94 17.90
CA ASP A 425 -5.50 3.47 19.16
C ASP A 425 -6.87 4.11 19.39
N GLU A 426 -6.99 5.40 19.05
CA GLU A 426 -8.29 6.11 19.06
C GLU A 426 -9.27 5.47 18.08
N ARG A 427 -8.80 5.15 16.86
CA ARG A 427 -9.64 4.51 15.84
C ARG A 427 -10.08 3.10 16.25
N MET A 428 -9.19 2.29 16.82
CA MET A 428 -9.52 0.97 17.37
C MET A 428 -10.54 1.08 18.51
N THR A 429 -10.32 2.02 19.44
CA THR A 429 -11.23 2.26 20.57
C THR A 429 -12.62 2.64 20.08
N LYS A 430 -12.69 3.59 19.13
CA LYS A 430 -13.96 4.01 18.51
C LYS A 430 -14.70 2.83 17.87
N ILE A 431 -14.02 2.04 17.03
CA ILE A 431 -14.61 0.87 16.37
C ILE A 431 -15.14 -0.13 17.41
N TRP A 432 -14.34 -0.42 18.43
CA TRP A 432 -14.70 -1.41 19.44
C TRP A 432 -15.88 -0.99 20.31
N ASP A 433 -15.90 0.26 20.76
CA ASP A 433 -16.99 0.78 21.60
C ASP A 433 -18.30 0.86 20.82
N GLU A 434 -18.28 1.40 19.59
CA GLU A 434 -19.45 1.45 18.72
C GLU A 434 -19.99 0.05 18.39
N ALA A 435 -19.11 -0.91 18.06
CA ALA A 435 -19.52 -2.28 17.78
C ALA A 435 -20.17 -2.95 18.99
N ARG A 436 -19.61 -2.79 20.19
CA ARG A 436 -20.18 -3.34 21.43
C ARG A 436 -21.53 -2.73 21.77
N ASP A 437 -21.69 -1.43 21.59
CA ASP A 437 -22.95 -0.75 21.86
C ASP A 437 -24.03 -1.14 20.85
N ALA A 438 -23.67 -1.32 19.58
CA ALA A 438 -24.57 -1.86 18.57
C ALA A 438 -25.01 -3.30 18.91
N ALA A 439 -24.10 -4.19 19.30
CA ALA A 439 -24.45 -5.55 19.72
C ALA A 439 -25.39 -5.54 20.94
N LYS A 440 -25.14 -4.70 21.94
CA LYS A 440 -26.03 -4.54 23.14
C LYS A 440 -27.41 -4.06 22.75
N SER A 441 -27.56 -3.21 21.74
CA SER A 441 -28.85 -2.67 21.31
C SER A 441 -29.83 -3.75 20.83
N VAL A 442 -29.30 -4.89 20.38
CA VAL A 442 -30.09 -6.08 19.99
C VAL A 442 -30.06 -7.19 21.04
N GLY A 443 -29.56 -6.90 22.24
CA GLY A 443 -29.47 -7.87 23.35
C GLY A 443 -28.32 -8.88 23.22
N GLY A 444 -27.35 -8.62 22.34
CA GLY A 444 -26.21 -9.48 22.10
C GLY A 444 -24.89 -8.93 22.64
N ILE A 445 -23.84 -9.70 22.44
CA ILE A 445 -22.45 -9.35 22.76
C ILE A 445 -21.55 -9.72 21.57
N ILE A 446 -20.38 -9.08 21.48
CA ILE A 446 -19.30 -9.54 20.63
C ILE A 446 -18.25 -10.21 21.54
N PRO A 447 -17.96 -11.51 21.38
CA PRO A 447 -16.92 -12.16 22.16
C PRO A 447 -15.54 -11.54 21.89
N GLU A 448 -14.73 -11.34 22.93
CA GLU A 448 -13.36 -10.82 22.75
C GLU A 448 -12.52 -11.68 21.79
N SER A 449 -12.67 -13.01 21.87
CA SER A 449 -12.02 -13.95 20.95
C SER A 449 -12.45 -13.77 19.49
N ALA A 450 -13.63 -13.25 19.23
CA ALA A 450 -14.10 -12.93 17.89
C ALA A 450 -13.49 -11.61 17.36
N ALA A 451 -13.12 -10.71 18.26
CA ALA A 451 -12.48 -9.44 17.92
C ALA A 451 -10.96 -9.57 17.75
N GLU A 452 -10.34 -10.60 18.33
CA GLU A 452 -8.88 -10.80 18.28
C GLU A 452 -8.36 -10.87 16.83
N GLY A 453 -7.43 -9.99 16.48
CA GLY A 453 -6.89 -9.80 15.14
C GLY A 453 -7.84 -9.07 14.17
N LEU A 454 -9.16 -9.28 14.27
CA LEU A 454 -10.13 -8.64 13.40
C LEU A 454 -10.24 -7.14 13.64
N LEU A 455 -10.21 -6.70 14.90
CA LEU A 455 -10.32 -5.28 15.25
C LEU A 455 -9.15 -4.47 14.66
N GLU A 456 -7.92 -4.98 14.76
CA GLU A 456 -6.74 -4.37 14.15
C GLU A 456 -6.84 -4.34 12.62
N GLU A 457 -7.28 -5.46 12.02
CA GLU A 457 -7.48 -5.55 10.56
C GLU A 457 -8.51 -4.53 10.08
N VAL A 458 -9.68 -4.44 10.72
CA VAL A 458 -10.73 -3.47 10.37
C VAL A 458 -10.25 -2.04 10.57
N ALA A 459 -9.55 -1.73 11.67
CA ALA A 459 -8.98 -0.41 11.89
C ALA A 459 -7.96 0.00 10.81
N ASN A 460 -7.24 -0.97 10.23
CA ASN A 460 -6.30 -0.74 9.14
C ASN A 460 -6.93 -0.84 7.74
N LEU A 461 -8.25 -1.00 7.63
CA LEU A 461 -8.98 -0.95 6.35
C LEU A 461 -9.79 0.34 6.17
N VAL A 462 -9.97 1.14 7.22
CA VAL A 462 -10.79 2.36 7.18
C VAL A 462 -10.04 3.56 7.73
N GLU A 463 -10.27 4.75 7.15
CA GLU A 463 -9.75 6.03 7.63
C GLU A 463 -10.78 6.74 8.54
N ALA A 464 -12.07 6.62 8.20
CA ALA A 464 -13.19 7.24 8.90
C ALA A 464 -14.27 6.18 9.22
N PRO A 465 -14.13 5.46 10.35
CA PRO A 465 -15.05 4.37 10.70
C PRO A 465 -16.50 4.85 10.81
N ASN A 466 -17.39 4.22 10.06
CA ASN A 466 -18.82 4.45 10.06
C ASN A 466 -19.54 3.10 10.22
N LEU A 467 -20.17 2.89 11.39
CA LEU A 467 -20.78 1.62 11.77
C LEU A 467 -22.00 1.29 10.91
N VAL A 468 -22.08 0.03 10.46
CA VAL A 468 -23.23 -0.56 9.79
C VAL A 468 -23.56 -1.89 10.47
N MET A 469 -24.80 -2.04 10.95
CA MET A 469 -25.30 -3.31 11.51
C MET A 469 -26.30 -3.95 10.55
N GLY A 470 -25.97 -5.13 10.05
CA GLY A 470 -26.81 -5.93 9.17
C GLY A 470 -27.38 -7.17 9.84
N THR A 471 -28.27 -7.82 9.11
CA THR A 471 -28.93 -9.09 9.49
C THR A 471 -28.76 -10.13 8.41
N PHE A 472 -28.94 -11.39 8.76
CA PHE A 472 -29.04 -12.49 7.81
C PHE A 472 -30.21 -13.41 8.18
N ASP A 473 -30.61 -14.25 7.24
CA ASP A 473 -31.76 -15.14 7.44
C ASP A 473 -31.48 -16.16 8.57
N GLU A 474 -32.40 -16.24 9.54
CA GLU A 474 -32.29 -17.17 10.67
C GLU A 474 -32.17 -18.63 10.24
N SER A 475 -32.62 -18.99 9.04
CA SER A 475 -32.46 -20.35 8.50
C SER A 475 -30.98 -20.75 8.37
N PHE A 476 -30.05 -19.80 8.23
CA PHE A 476 -28.62 -20.10 8.20
C PHE A 476 -28.06 -20.53 9.56
N LEU A 477 -28.72 -20.23 10.66
CA LEU A 477 -28.31 -20.67 12.00
C LEU A 477 -28.37 -22.21 12.18
N VAL A 478 -28.94 -22.95 11.23
CA VAL A 478 -28.85 -24.42 11.18
C VAL A 478 -27.42 -24.89 10.86
N LEU A 479 -26.61 -24.06 10.23
CA LEU A 479 -25.21 -24.35 9.94
C LEU A 479 -24.36 -24.28 11.22
N PRO A 480 -23.23 -25.01 11.28
CA PRO A 480 -22.34 -24.90 12.42
C PRO A 480 -21.88 -23.44 12.64
N LYS A 481 -21.96 -22.97 13.87
CA LYS A 481 -21.57 -21.61 14.26
C LYS A 481 -20.16 -21.24 13.76
N GLU A 482 -19.22 -22.18 13.87
CA GLU A 482 -17.82 -22.00 13.50
C GLU A 482 -17.67 -21.67 12.00
N VAL A 483 -18.51 -22.23 11.15
CA VAL A 483 -18.51 -21.96 9.70
C VAL A 483 -18.99 -20.54 9.44
N LEU A 484 -20.13 -20.15 10.03
CA LEU A 484 -20.66 -18.80 9.87
C LEU A 484 -19.70 -17.73 10.41
N VAL A 485 -19.16 -17.93 11.61
CA VAL A 485 -18.18 -17.02 12.22
C VAL A 485 -16.91 -16.92 11.37
N MET A 486 -16.43 -18.04 10.81
CA MET A 486 -15.28 -18.05 9.92
C MET A 486 -15.53 -17.21 8.67
N VAL A 487 -16.68 -17.38 8.01
CA VAL A 487 -17.05 -16.60 6.81
C VAL A 487 -17.14 -15.11 7.15
N MET A 488 -17.86 -14.77 8.20
CA MET A 488 -17.99 -13.36 8.63
C MET A 488 -16.64 -12.72 8.92
N ARG A 489 -15.80 -13.35 9.76
CA ARG A 489 -14.51 -12.78 10.18
C ARG A 489 -13.47 -12.77 9.06
N LYS A 490 -13.24 -13.93 8.44
CA LYS A 490 -12.11 -14.12 7.52
C LYS A 490 -12.36 -13.55 6.12
N HIS A 491 -13.60 -13.67 5.64
CA HIS A 491 -13.91 -13.27 4.27
C HIS A 491 -14.55 -11.89 4.20
N GLN A 492 -15.42 -11.55 5.16
CA GLN A 492 -16.18 -10.29 5.13
C GLN A 492 -15.67 -9.23 6.13
N ARG A 493 -14.81 -9.58 7.09
CA ARG A 493 -14.35 -8.71 8.18
C ARG A 493 -15.50 -8.16 9.02
N TYR A 494 -16.51 -9.00 9.26
CA TYR A 494 -17.65 -8.68 10.11
C TYR A 494 -17.44 -9.18 11.53
N PHE A 495 -17.92 -8.42 12.51
CA PHE A 495 -18.00 -8.84 13.89
C PHE A 495 -19.31 -9.63 14.09
N PRO A 496 -19.25 -10.91 14.48
CA PRO A 496 -20.44 -11.70 14.80
C PRO A 496 -21.06 -11.24 16.12
N VAL A 497 -22.38 -11.32 16.22
CA VAL A 497 -23.13 -11.02 17.44
C VAL A 497 -23.63 -12.31 18.06
N GLU A 498 -23.37 -12.51 19.35
CA GLU A 498 -23.78 -13.71 20.11
C GLU A 498 -24.73 -13.35 21.24
N ALA A 499 -25.63 -14.27 21.57
CA ALA A 499 -26.45 -14.16 22.77
C ALA A 499 -25.65 -14.51 24.04
N ALA A 500 -26.19 -14.23 25.22
CA ALA A 500 -25.52 -14.47 26.48
C ALA A 500 -25.18 -15.95 26.76
N ASP A 501 -25.88 -16.87 26.14
CA ASP A 501 -25.62 -18.32 26.21
C ASP A 501 -24.54 -18.79 25.21
N GLY A 502 -23.98 -17.88 24.42
CA GLY A 502 -22.97 -18.16 23.41
C GLY A 502 -23.52 -18.64 22.06
N SER A 503 -24.84 -18.66 21.86
CA SER A 503 -25.41 -18.95 20.54
C SER A 503 -25.24 -17.76 19.58
N LEU A 504 -25.02 -18.02 18.28
CA LEU A 504 -24.93 -16.97 17.27
C LEU A 504 -26.30 -16.34 17.04
N MET A 505 -26.34 -15.01 16.99
CA MET A 505 -27.54 -14.25 16.62
C MET A 505 -27.50 -13.89 15.13
N PRO A 506 -28.65 -13.65 14.47
CA PRO A 506 -28.69 -13.35 13.03
C PRO A 506 -28.32 -11.88 12.75
N TYR A 507 -27.24 -11.40 13.37
CA TYR A 507 -26.72 -10.05 13.23
C TYR A 507 -25.22 -10.07 12.97
N PHE A 508 -24.74 -9.10 12.19
CA PHE A 508 -23.33 -8.81 12.03
C PHE A 508 -23.09 -7.30 12.09
N ILE A 509 -21.88 -6.92 12.44
CA ILE A 509 -21.46 -5.53 12.49
C ILE A 509 -20.26 -5.35 11.58
N THR A 510 -20.30 -4.33 10.75
CA THR A 510 -19.19 -3.90 9.88
C THR A 510 -19.01 -2.38 9.95
N PHE A 511 -17.92 -1.88 9.37
CA PHE A 511 -17.63 -0.45 9.33
C PHE A 511 -17.35 -0.02 7.89
N ALA A 512 -18.14 0.91 7.38
CA ALA A 512 -17.88 1.58 6.12
C ALA A 512 -16.73 2.60 6.28
N ASN A 513 -16.05 2.93 5.19
CA ASN A 513 -14.98 3.91 5.18
C ASN A 513 -15.51 5.31 4.79
N GLY A 514 -16.05 6.02 5.75
CA GLY A 514 -16.59 7.36 5.59
C GLY A 514 -18.10 7.42 5.45
N PRO A 515 -18.65 8.60 5.15
CA PRO A 515 -20.08 8.80 4.95
C PRO A 515 -20.61 7.98 3.77
N CYS A 516 -21.75 7.31 3.96
CA CYS A 516 -22.44 6.51 2.95
C CYS A 516 -23.96 6.53 3.22
N ASP A 517 -24.75 5.97 2.31
CA ASP A 517 -26.15 5.65 2.62
C ASP A 517 -26.20 4.33 3.40
N GLU A 518 -26.50 4.41 4.69
CA GLU A 518 -26.53 3.23 5.59
C GLU A 518 -27.47 2.13 5.06
N GLY A 519 -28.63 2.50 4.50
CA GLY A 519 -29.59 1.54 3.96
C GLY A 519 -29.04 0.78 2.75
N VAL A 520 -28.35 1.48 1.86
CA VAL A 520 -27.72 0.90 0.66
C VAL A 520 -26.58 -0.04 1.08
N VAL A 521 -25.67 0.44 1.92
CA VAL A 521 -24.52 -0.35 2.38
C VAL A 521 -24.96 -1.56 3.19
N LYS A 522 -25.94 -1.40 4.07
CA LYS A 522 -26.54 -2.51 4.83
C LYS A 522 -27.11 -3.58 3.90
N HIS A 523 -27.92 -3.18 2.92
CA HIS A 523 -28.55 -4.12 1.97
C HIS A 523 -27.49 -4.90 1.18
N GLY A 524 -26.44 -4.24 0.67
CA GLY A 524 -25.37 -4.90 -0.06
C GLY A 524 -24.60 -5.93 0.79
N ASN A 525 -24.23 -5.54 2.03
CA ASN A 525 -23.54 -6.45 2.94
C ASN A 525 -24.43 -7.63 3.39
N GLU A 526 -25.75 -7.45 3.53
CA GLU A 526 -26.70 -8.53 3.79
C GLU A 526 -26.83 -9.48 2.60
N ALA A 527 -26.81 -8.96 1.36
CA ALA A 527 -26.89 -9.77 0.15
C ALA A 527 -25.66 -10.68 -0.03
N VAL A 528 -24.48 -10.23 0.41
CA VAL A 528 -23.23 -11.04 0.34
C VAL A 528 -23.30 -12.27 1.26
N LEU A 529 -24.07 -12.24 2.34
CA LEU A 529 -24.23 -13.38 3.27
C LEU A 529 -25.30 -14.39 2.82
N ARG A 530 -26.10 -14.09 1.79
CA ARG A 530 -27.11 -14.98 1.21
C ARG A 530 -26.50 -15.98 0.24
#